data_bed47fb888bd5829731336ffe0373889
#
_entry.id   bed47fb888bd5829731336ffe0373889
#
_cell.length_a   1.000
_cell.length_b   1.000
_cell.length_c   1.000
_cell.angle_alpha   90.00
_cell.angle_beta   90.00
_cell.angle_gamma   90.00
#
_symmetry.space_group_name_H-M   'P 1'
#
loop_
_entity.id
_entity.type
_entity.pdbx_description
1 polymer ?
#
loop_
_entity_poly.entity_id
_entity_poly.type
_entity_poly.pdbx_seq_one_letter_code
_entity_poly.pdbx_strand_id
1 'polypeptide(L)'
;MKINKGDTLEEISLPKPDGSIFNLSETKGKKVLLTFYRIAGCSFCNLRLNELNKRFSEFGNNFTHIGIFHSPVDNLKSYMDKHGELPFTVLADENFEYFKKYEIERSMAKTLNALLFKPHKIIPAMMKGYIPTKIKGHLDIAVTDVLINEQGVVEEVYYAQKDIAD
;
A
#
# COMPACT_ATOMS: atom_id res chain seq x y z
N MET A 1 -9.34 -6.59 14.34
CA MET A 1 -8.85 -7.99 14.29
C MET A 1 -7.55 -8.02 13.52
N LYS A 2 -6.45 -8.39 14.14
CA LYS A 2 -5.15 -8.48 13.46
C LYS A 2 -5.16 -9.63 12.45
N ILE A 3 -4.63 -9.39 11.25
CA ILE A 3 -4.58 -10.41 10.19
C ILE A 3 -3.53 -11.46 10.52
N ASN A 4 -3.88 -12.73 10.36
CA ASN A 4 -2.98 -13.86 10.57
C ASN A 4 -3.02 -14.81 9.36
N LYS A 5 -1.98 -15.64 9.25
CA LYS A 5 -1.96 -16.74 8.28
C LYS A 5 -3.14 -17.68 8.53
N GLY A 6 -3.83 -18.05 7.45
CA GLY A 6 -5.02 -18.89 7.48
C GLY A 6 -6.34 -18.13 7.56
N ASP A 7 -6.31 -16.82 7.83
CA ASP A 7 -7.52 -15.99 7.84
C ASP A 7 -8.09 -15.83 6.41
N THR A 8 -9.39 -15.56 6.35
CA THR A 8 -10.07 -15.04 5.16
C THR A 8 -10.48 -13.61 5.45
N LEU A 9 -10.08 -12.68 4.60
CA LEU A 9 -10.45 -11.28 4.81
C LEU A 9 -11.92 -11.05 4.45
N GLU A 10 -12.58 -10.20 5.22
CA GLU A 10 -13.87 -9.68 4.85
C GLU A 10 -13.78 -8.81 3.61
N GLU A 11 -14.91 -8.58 2.93
CA GLU A 11 -14.97 -7.72 1.76
C GLU A 11 -14.35 -6.33 2.04
N ILE A 12 -13.46 -5.91 1.17
CA ILE A 12 -12.89 -4.56 1.16
C ILE A 12 -13.50 -3.84 -0.04
N SER A 13 -14.24 -2.78 0.25
CA SER A 13 -14.88 -1.94 -0.77
C SER A 13 -14.38 -0.51 -0.60
N LEU A 14 -13.52 -0.05 -1.54
CA LEU A 14 -12.86 1.25 -1.45
C LEU A 14 -12.78 1.92 -2.83
N PRO A 15 -12.75 3.27 -2.88
CA PRO A 15 -12.62 4.02 -4.12
C PRO A 15 -11.20 3.93 -4.70
N LYS A 16 -11.14 3.79 -6.03
CA LYS A 16 -9.94 3.99 -6.85
C LYS A 16 -9.69 5.48 -7.12
N PRO A 17 -8.52 5.86 -7.67
CA PRO A 17 -8.21 7.24 -8.04
C PRO A 17 -9.19 7.87 -9.04
N ASP A 18 -9.88 7.08 -9.85
CA ASP A 18 -10.90 7.53 -10.80
C ASP A 18 -12.29 7.72 -10.16
N GLY A 19 -12.42 7.40 -8.88
CA GLY A 19 -13.66 7.47 -8.10
C GLY A 19 -14.55 6.23 -8.21
N SER A 20 -14.23 5.27 -9.08
CA SER A 20 -14.96 4.00 -9.12
C SER A 20 -14.65 3.15 -7.89
N ILE A 21 -15.62 2.34 -7.45
CA ILE A 21 -15.45 1.45 -6.31
C ILE A 21 -14.84 0.13 -6.77
N PHE A 22 -13.84 -0.32 -6.04
CA PHE A 22 -13.24 -1.64 -6.16
C PHE A 22 -13.71 -2.52 -5.01
N ASN A 23 -13.96 -3.78 -5.28
CA ASN A 23 -14.30 -4.80 -4.30
C ASN A 23 -13.25 -5.93 -4.32
N LEU A 24 -12.81 -6.38 -3.15
CA LEU A 24 -11.81 -7.44 -3.03
C LEU A 24 -12.24 -8.73 -3.73
N SER A 25 -13.54 -9.01 -3.76
CA SER A 25 -14.13 -10.14 -4.47
C SER A 25 -13.85 -10.17 -5.97
N GLU A 26 -13.49 -9.05 -6.59
CA GLU A 26 -13.07 -8.97 -7.99
C GLU A 26 -11.74 -9.70 -8.27
N THR A 27 -10.98 -10.02 -7.21
CA THR A 27 -9.69 -10.73 -7.32
C THR A 27 -9.80 -12.24 -7.18
N LYS A 28 -11.02 -12.80 -7.05
CA LYS A 28 -11.22 -14.25 -6.90
C LYS A 28 -10.49 -15.03 -7.98
N GLY A 29 -9.82 -16.09 -7.59
CA GLY A 29 -9.05 -16.95 -8.47
C GLY A 29 -7.65 -16.42 -8.80
N LYS A 30 -7.24 -15.28 -8.23
CA LYS A 30 -5.88 -14.73 -8.37
C LYS A 30 -5.12 -14.77 -7.05
N LYS A 31 -3.82 -14.89 -7.13
CA LYS A 31 -2.93 -14.61 -6.01
C LYS A 31 -2.82 -13.10 -5.83
N VAL A 32 -3.06 -12.61 -4.61
CA VAL A 32 -3.14 -11.18 -4.31
C VAL A 32 -2.06 -10.77 -3.33
N LEU A 33 -1.28 -9.77 -3.66
CA LEU A 33 -0.50 -9.02 -2.68
C LEU A 33 -1.30 -7.78 -2.26
N LEU A 34 -1.90 -7.82 -1.08
CA LEU A 34 -2.58 -6.69 -0.48
C LEU A 34 -1.61 -5.94 0.42
N THR A 35 -1.38 -4.65 0.15
CA THR A 35 -0.47 -3.83 0.95
C THR A 35 -1.19 -2.64 1.55
N PHE A 36 -1.11 -2.50 2.87
CA PHE A 36 -1.50 -1.30 3.57
C PHE A 36 -0.32 -0.33 3.58
N TYR A 37 -0.38 0.64 2.67
CA TYR A 37 0.59 1.72 2.57
C TYR A 37 0.29 2.83 3.59
N ARG A 38 1.12 3.84 3.58
CA ARG A 38 0.94 5.06 4.36
C ARG A 38 0.07 6.06 3.60
N ILE A 39 0.48 7.32 3.57
CA ILE A 39 -0.15 8.38 2.79
C ILE A 39 0.31 8.35 1.32
N ALA A 40 -0.48 8.87 0.41
CA ALA A 40 -0.16 8.95 -1.01
C ALA A 40 1.17 9.68 -1.30
N GLY A 41 1.49 10.74 -0.54
CA GLY A 41 2.74 11.49 -0.64
C GLY A 41 3.97 10.83 -0.01
N CYS A 42 3.87 9.61 0.50
CA CYS A 42 4.98 8.90 1.11
C CYS A 42 6.05 8.52 0.07
N SER A 43 7.23 9.11 0.17
CA SER A 43 8.34 8.88 -0.76
C SER A 43 8.76 7.41 -0.85
N PHE A 44 8.84 6.70 0.29
CA PHE A 44 9.17 5.27 0.33
C PHE A 44 8.08 4.42 -0.33
N CYS A 45 6.80 4.73 -0.09
CA CYS A 45 5.68 4.01 -0.69
C CYS A 45 5.68 4.17 -2.22
N ASN A 46 5.93 5.39 -2.71
CA ASN A 46 6.00 5.66 -4.14
C ASN A 46 7.21 4.98 -4.81
N LEU A 47 8.37 4.92 -4.13
CA LEU A 47 9.50 4.14 -4.63
C LEU A 47 9.15 2.66 -4.76
N ARG A 48 8.52 2.09 -3.73
CA ARG A 48 8.11 0.70 -3.73
C ARG A 48 7.10 0.39 -4.84
N LEU A 49 6.10 1.26 -5.03
CA LEU A 49 5.17 1.15 -6.16
C LEU A 49 5.88 1.16 -7.51
N ASN A 50 6.86 2.07 -7.68
CA ASN A 50 7.62 2.16 -8.91
C ASN A 50 8.47 0.91 -9.18
N GLU A 51 9.09 0.34 -8.14
CA GLU A 51 9.84 -0.91 -8.30
C GLU A 51 8.92 -2.10 -8.59
N LEU A 52 7.77 -2.18 -7.92
CA LEU A 52 6.76 -3.19 -8.20
C LEU A 52 6.23 -3.08 -9.64
N ASN A 53 5.94 -1.86 -10.11
CA ASN A 53 5.47 -1.61 -11.47
C ASN A 53 6.46 -2.12 -12.52
N LYS A 54 7.76 -1.83 -12.35
CA LYS A 54 8.80 -2.29 -13.28
C LYS A 54 8.92 -3.82 -13.36
N ARG A 55 8.68 -4.49 -12.25
CA ARG A 55 8.85 -5.93 -12.11
C ARG A 55 7.53 -6.70 -12.18
N PHE A 56 6.41 -6.02 -12.43
CA PHE A 56 5.09 -6.62 -12.31
C PHE A 56 4.90 -7.84 -13.23
N SER A 57 5.44 -7.79 -14.44
CA SER A 57 5.39 -8.91 -15.40
C SER A 57 6.11 -10.18 -14.93
N GLU A 58 7.04 -10.07 -13.97
CA GLU A 58 7.75 -11.24 -13.42
C GLU A 58 6.84 -12.13 -12.57
N PHE A 59 5.70 -11.61 -12.06
CA PHE A 59 4.79 -12.35 -11.18
C PHE A 59 3.77 -13.22 -11.95
N GLY A 60 3.71 -13.10 -13.28
CA GLY A 60 2.80 -13.88 -14.13
C GLY A 60 1.37 -13.33 -14.14
N ASN A 61 0.51 -14.00 -14.94
CA ASN A 61 -0.84 -13.50 -15.23
C ASN A 61 -1.87 -13.77 -14.12
N ASN A 62 -1.57 -14.71 -13.21
CA ASN A 62 -2.48 -15.08 -12.11
C ASN A 62 -2.16 -14.34 -10.80
N PHE A 63 -1.49 -13.20 -10.90
CA PHE A 63 -1.11 -12.36 -9.77
C PHE A 63 -1.72 -10.96 -9.93
N THR A 64 -2.09 -10.35 -8.81
CA THR A 64 -2.44 -8.93 -8.76
C THR A 64 -1.94 -8.29 -7.48
N HIS A 65 -1.78 -6.95 -7.52
CA HIS A 65 -1.45 -6.16 -6.35
C HIS A 65 -2.57 -5.18 -6.05
N ILE A 66 -2.89 -5.04 -4.77
CA ILE A 66 -3.84 -4.06 -4.26
C ILE A 66 -3.14 -3.21 -3.20
N GLY A 67 -2.96 -1.93 -3.49
CA GLY A 67 -2.36 -0.99 -2.55
C GLY A 67 -3.40 -0.09 -1.89
N ILE A 68 -3.56 -0.15 -0.57
CA ILE A 68 -4.48 0.71 0.19
C ILE A 68 -3.69 1.85 0.82
N PHE A 69 -4.11 3.10 0.55
CA PHE A 69 -3.51 4.31 1.07
C PHE A 69 -4.45 5.05 2.02
N HIS A 70 -3.92 5.50 3.16
CA HIS A 70 -4.64 6.43 4.02
C HIS A 70 -4.52 7.85 3.45
N SER A 71 -5.33 8.15 2.47
CA SER A 71 -5.40 9.45 1.79
C SER A 71 -6.77 9.67 1.16
N PRO A 72 -7.21 10.93 1.00
CA PRO A 72 -8.36 11.25 0.16
C PRO A 72 -8.13 10.83 -1.30
N VAL A 73 -9.21 10.51 -2.02
CA VAL A 73 -9.18 10.10 -3.42
C VAL A 73 -8.42 11.09 -4.30
N ASP A 74 -8.73 12.38 -4.20
CA ASP A 74 -8.06 13.42 -5.01
C ASP A 74 -6.57 13.51 -4.74
N ASN A 75 -6.17 13.33 -3.47
CA ASN A 75 -4.77 13.32 -3.08
C ASN A 75 -4.08 12.08 -3.65
N LEU A 76 -4.68 10.89 -3.53
CA LEU A 76 -4.17 9.65 -4.12
C LEU A 76 -4.01 9.80 -5.63
N LYS A 77 -5.04 10.30 -6.33
CA LYS A 77 -5.00 10.53 -7.78
C LYS A 77 -3.80 11.38 -8.18
N SER A 78 -3.59 12.52 -7.52
CA SER A 78 -2.51 13.46 -7.86
C SER A 78 -1.11 12.87 -7.75
N TYR A 79 -0.91 11.84 -6.91
CA TYR A 79 0.35 11.12 -6.81
C TYR A 79 0.44 9.95 -7.79
N MET A 80 -0.66 9.25 -8.03
CA MET A 80 -0.70 8.13 -8.97
C MET A 80 -0.49 8.58 -10.42
N ASP A 81 -0.98 9.75 -10.81
CA ASP A 81 -0.75 10.34 -12.12
C ASP A 81 0.75 10.49 -12.48
N LYS A 82 1.64 10.56 -11.46
CA LYS A 82 3.09 10.59 -11.67
C LYS A 82 3.71 9.24 -12.02
N HIS A 83 3.01 8.15 -11.76
CA HIS A 83 3.48 6.79 -12.08
C HIS A 83 3.09 6.36 -13.49
N GLY A 84 2.18 7.11 -14.16
CA GLY A 84 1.55 6.66 -15.39
C GLY A 84 0.55 5.53 -15.13
N GLU A 85 0.30 4.71 -16.14
CA GLU A 85 -0.61 3.57 -16.02
C GLU A 85 0.04 2.46 -15.16
N LEU A 86 -0.67 2.06 -14.10
CA LEU A 86 -0.24 0.98 -13.22
C LEU A 86 -0.96 -0.32 -13.60
N PRO A 87 -0.25 -1.46 -13.69
CA PRO A 87 -0.85 -2.76 -14.01
C PRO A 87 -1.59 -3.39 -12.82
N PHE A 88 -1.80 -2.65 -11.75
CA PHE A 88 -2.43 -3.08 -10.52
C PHE A 88 -3.29 -1.96 -9.91
N THR A 89 -4.05 -2.28 -8.86
CA THR A 89 -5.03 -1.37 -8.27
C THR A 89 -4.48 -0.67 -7.04
N VAL A 90 -4.77 0.63 -6.91
CA VAL A 90 -4.55 1.42 -5.70
C VAL A 90 -5.87 2.01 -5.20
N LEU A 91 -6.04 2.09 -3.89
CA LEU A 91 -7.29 2.41 -3.22
C LEU A 91 -7.09 3.47 -2.15
N ALA A 92 -8.10 4.31 -1.94
CA ALA A 92 -8.11 5.34 -0.91
C ALA A 92 -8.98 4.92 0.28
N ASP A 93 -8.38 4.73 1.45
CA ASP A 93 -9.09 4.59 2.74
C ASP A 93 -8.96 5.90 3.53
N GLU A 94 -9.68 6.93 3.09
CA GLU A 94 -9.64 8.27 3.68
C GLU A 94 -10.06 8.26 5.16
N ASN A 95 -11.03 7.43 5.51
CA ASN A 95 -11.60 7.36 6.86
C ASN A 95 -10.81 6.47 7.81
N PHE A 96 -9.72 5.87 7.35
CA PHE A 96 -8.91 4.92 8.13
C PHE A 96 -9.72 3.70 8.61
N GLU A 97 -10.70 3.28 7.83
CA GLU A 97 -11.65 2.23 8.22
C GLU A 97 -10.99 0.87 8.28
N TYR A 98 -10.36 0.44 7.18
CA TYR A 98 -9.72 -0.88 7.08
C TYR A 98 -8.40 -0.93 7.85
N PHE A 99 -7.68 0.17 7.98
CA PHE A 99 -6.51 0.25 8.85
C PHE A 99 -6.89 -0.02 10.33
N LYS A 100 -8.00 0.55 10.81
CA LYS A 100 -8.53 0.27 12.15
C LYS A 100 -9.05 -1.16 12.27
N LYS A 101 -9.85 -1.61 11.29
CA LYS A 101 -10.48 -2.93 11.28
C LYS A 101 -9.44 -4.03 11.42
N TYR A 102 -8.32 -3.91 10.69
CA TYR A 102 -7.24 -4.90 10.67
C TYR A 102 -6.10 -4.58 11.62
N GLU A 103 -6.29 -3.63 12.52
CA GLU A 103 -5.31 -3.26 13.56
C GLU A 103 -3.90 -3.00 12.97
N ILE A 104 -3.84 -2.30 11.83
CA ILE A 104 -2.57 -1.96 11.19
C ILE A 104 -1.77 -1.06 12.13
N GLU A 105 -0.54 -1.47 12.43
CA GLU A 105 0.32 -0.83 13.41
C GLU A 105 0.65 0.61 13.04
N ARG A 106 0.66 1.48 14.05
CA ARG A 106 1.16 2.86 13.97
C ARG A 106 2.37 3.00 14.88
N SER A 107 3.48 3.52 14.35
CA SER A 107 4.73 3.66 15.10
C SER A 107 5.55 4.86 14.62
N MET A 108 5.56 5.92 15.43
CA MET A 108 6.44 7.06 15.19
C MET A 108 7.93 6.69 15.27
N ALA A 109 8.29 5.74 16.13
CA ALA A 109 9.67 5.28 16.25
C ALA A 109 10.17 4.64 14.94
N LYS A 110 9.36 3.79 14.30
CA LYS A 110 9.69 3.19 13.00
C LYS A 110 9.80 4.26 11.89
N THR A 111 8.97 5.30 11.95
CA THR A 111 9.04 6.43 11.02
C THR A 111 10.34 7.20 11.19
N LEU A 112 10.71 7.53 12.42
CA LEU A 112 11.94 8.24 12.73
C LEU A 112 13.18 7.43 12.33
N ASN A 113 13.19 6.12 12.60
CA ASN A 113 14.26 5.22 12.19
C ASN A 113 14.48 5.25 10.68
N ALA A 114 13.41 5.19 9.86
CA ALA A 114 13.54 5.26 8.41
C ALA A 114 14.16 6.59 7.95
N LEU A 115 13.76 7.71 8.55
CA LEU A 115 14.29 9.03 8.21
C LEU A 115 15.77 9.17 8.58
N LEU A 116 16.18 8.63 9.73
CA LEU A 116 17.55 8.75 10.23
C LEU A 116 18.53 7.79 9.55
N PHE A 117 18.10 6.54 9.31
CA PHE A 117 19.01 5.48 8.88
C PHE A 117 18.92 5.12 7.40
N LYS A 118 17.91 5.63 6.68
CA LYS A 118 17.73 5.37 5.23
C LYS A 118 17.63 6.64 4.37
N PRO A 119 18.46 7.69 4.60
CA PRO A 119 18.41 8.92 3.78
C PRO A 119 18.75 8.63 2.31
N HIS A 120 19.56 7.61 2.04
CA HIS A 120 19.92 7.17 0.69
C HIS A 120 18.71 6.68 -0.14
N LYS A 121 17.60 6.30 0.48
CA LYS A 121 16.34 5.99 -0.22
C LYS A 121 15.47 7.23 -0.46
N ILE A 122 15.58 8.25 0.39
CA ILE A 122 14.79 9.49 0.28
C ILE A 122 15.27 10.33 -0.91
N ILE A 123 16.57 10.47 -1.10
CA ILE A 123 17.17 11.29 -2.17
C ILE A 123 16.70 10.84 -3.56
N PRO A 124 16.78 9.54 -3.94
CA PRO A 124 16.27 9.08 -5.23
C PRO A 124 14.76 9.28 -5.40
N ALA A 125 13.99 9.17 -4.31
CA ALA A 125 12.55 9.43 -4.34
C ALA A 125 12.24 10.89 -4.65
N MET A 126 12.95 11.81 -4.01
CA MET A 126 12.82 13.24 -4.25
C MET A 126 13.23 13.62 -5.68
N MET A 127 14.30 13.03 -6.21
CA MET A 127 14.74 13.23 -7.59
C MET A 127 13.71 12.77 -8.63
N LYS A 128 12.91 11.76 -8.29
CA LYS A 128 11.77 11.29 -9.13
C LYS A 128 10.48 12.11 -8.91
N GLY A 129 10.54 13.19 -8.13
CA GLY A 129 9.39 14.06 -7.87
C GLY A 129 8.38 13.52 -6.82
N TYR A 130 8.75 12.47 -6.08
CA TYR A 130 7.92 11.94 -4.98
C TYR A 130 8.14 12.75 -3.70
N ILE A 131 7.85 14.05 -3.79
CA ILE A 131 7.96 14.97 -2.66
C ILE A 131 6.60 15.07 -1.99
N PRO A 132 6.49 14.93 -0.66
CA PRO A 132 5.24 15.06 0.07
C PRO A 132 4.80 16.53 0.15
N THR A 133 4.23 17.05 -0.94
CA THR A 133 3.76 18.45 -1.01
C THR A 133 2.44 18.67 -0.30
N LYS A 134 1.61 17.63 -0.18
CA LYS A 134 0.32 17.65 0.53
C LYS A 134 0.23 16.42 1.43
N ILE A 135 0.58 16.62 2.69
CA ILE A 135 0.48 15.55 3.70
C ILE A 135 -0.96 15.52 4.20
N LYS A 136 -1.71 14.48 3.80
CA LYS A 136 -3.04 14.17 4.29
C LYS A 136 -3.06 12.72 4.76
N GLY A 137 -3.33 12.51 6.05
CA GLY A 137 -3.35 11.20 6.68
C GLY A 137 -2.22 10.97 7.69
N HIS A 138 -2.11 9.75 8.19
CA HIS A 138 -1.15 9.34 9.22
C HIS A 138 0.21 8.97 8.64
N LEU A 139 1.27 9.62 9.11
CA LEU A 139 2.65 9.37 8.69
C LEU A 139 3.30 8.18 9.41
N ASP A 140 2.73 7.76 10.50
CA ASP A 140 3.26 6.76 11.43
C ASP A 140 2.75 5.34 11.18
N ILE A 141 2.06 5.10 10.07
CA ILE A 141 1.61 3.77 9.67
C ILE A 141 2.82 2.89 9.33
N ALA A 142 2.90 1.72 9.96
CA ALA A 142 3.83 0.66 9.57
C ALA A 142 3.26 -0.12 8.39
N VAL A 143 3.97 -0.12 7.27
CA VAL A 143 3.52 -0.85 6.06
C VAL A 143 3.29 -2.31 6.40
N THR A 144 2.18 -2.85 5.94
CA THR A 144 1.81 -4.25 6.17
C THR A 144 1.47 -4.90 4.84
N ASP A 145 2.09 -6.03 4.57
CA ASP A 145 1.82 -6.85 3.38
C ASP A 145 1.07 -8.11 3.76
N VAL A 146 0.08 -8.46 2.97
CA VAL A 146 -0.73 -9.65 3.12
C VAL A 146 -0.76 -10.39 1.79
N LEU A 147 -0.20 -11.59 1.76
CA LEU A 147 -0.27 -12.47 0.59
C LEU A 147 -1.48 -13.39 0.73
N ILE A 148 -2.37 -13.33 -0.26
CA ILE A 148 -3.62 -14.07 -0.30
C ILE A 148 -3.57 -15.02 -1.51
N ASN A 149 -3.94 -16.27 -1.30
CA ASN A 149 -3.98 -17.28 -2.36
C ASN A 149 -5.23 -17.16 -3.24
N GLU A 150 -5.32 -17.98 -4.28
CA GLU A 150 -6.42 -18.01 -5.24
C GLU A 150 -7.77 -18.37 -4.61
N GLN A 151 -7.76 -19.01 -3.44
CA GLN A 151 -8.94 -19.36 -2.65
C GLN A 151 -9.41 -18.25 -1.71
N GLY A 152 -8.66 -17.12 -1.64
CA GLY A 152 -8.94 -15.99 -0.76
C GLY A 152 -8.44 -16.16 0.67
N VAL A 153 -7.56 -17.13 0.92
CA VAL A 153 -6.97 -17.41 2.24
C VAL A 153 -5.60 -16.73 2.34
N VAL A 154 -5.32 -16.11 3.48
CA VAL A 154 -4.04 -15.49 3.79
C VAL A 154 -2.94 -16.54 3.91
N GLU A 155 -1.95 -16.49 3.02
CA GLU A 155 -0.78 -17.37 3.06
C GLU A 155 0.32 -16.83 3.98
N GLU A 156 0.56 -15.54 3.92
CA GLU A 156 1.60 -14.87 4.70
C GLU A 156 1.18 -13.44 5.05
N VAL A 157 1.67 -12.95 6.20
CA VAL A 157 1.54 -11.56 6.61
C VAL A 157 2.90 -11.04 7.02
N TYR A 158 3.30 -9.93 6.44
CA TYR A 158 4.52 -9.23 6.83
C TYR A 158 4.17 -7.87 7.44
N TYR A 159 4.50 -7.73 8.71
CA TYR A 159 4.44 -6.46 9.44
C TYR A 159 5.83 -5.86 9.48
N ALA A 160 6.00 -4.62 9.01
CA ALA A 160 7.30 -3.94 9.04
C ALA A 160 7.91 -3.95 10.45
N GLN A 161 9.09 -4.56 10.60
CA GLN A 161 9.69 -4.86 11.91
C GLN A 161 10.54 -3.70 12.44
N LYS A 162 11.48 -3.21 11.62
CA LYS A 162 12.52 -2.28 12.06
C LYS A 162 12.16 -0.83 11.78
N ASP A 163 11.64 -0.56 10.61
CA ASP A 163 11.25 0.78 10.17
C ASP A 163 10.18 0.72 9.08
N ILE A 164 9.66 1.88 8.69
CA ILE A 164 8.58 2.00 7.69
C ILE A 164 9.05 1.80 6.24
N ALA A 165 10.33 1.67 5.99
CA ALA A 165 10.93 1.44 4.67
C ALA A 165 11.41 -0.01 4.50
N ASP A 166 11.03 -0.87 5.42
CA ASP A 166 11.31 -2.30 5.41
C ASP A 166 10.54 -3.02 4.30
#